data_0f8f3ceb1f6d5f862f486facb37a0818
#
_entry.id   0f8f3ceb1f6d5f862f486facb37a0818
#
_cell.length_a   1.000
_cell.length_b   1.000
_cell.length_c   1.000
_cell.angle_alpha   90.00
_cell.angle_beta   90.00
_cell.angle_gamma   90.00
#
_symmetry.space_group_name_H-M   'P 1'
#
loop_
_entity.id
_entity.type
_entity.pdbx_description
1 polymer ?
#
loop_
_entity_poly.entity_id
_entity_poly.type
_entity_poly.pdbx_seq_one_letter_code
_entity_poly.pdbx_strand_id
1 'polypeptide(L)'
;MLVHLNNGGCSIVFNFVGDTIEIAHWGAPLSKVTNESVAITKRPIAHGDLDVNPRNLILREHSRGWRGHPALRGHRRGKSVSNHFSIVKHEATKDSFAVQFADQLAGLELNIDYQLDQHGILTVQSTIKNVAEGDYQLEQLLNWLPLPPQADEVLDFFGHHCKERQPQRYPITNGLTTREGFEGRSGHDFTITQIALNKSTNFHSGEAWSFAVAWSGNNINHIEKLVDDNLSIGGGE
;
A
#
# COMPACT_ATOMS: atom_id res chain seq x y z
N MET A 1 7.75 -14.19 12.52
CA MET A 1 6.55 -14.99 12.14
C MET A 1 6.20 -14.64 10.71
N LEU A 2 5.74 -15.62 9.90
CA LEU A 2 5.28 -15.38 8.53
C LEU A 2 3.80 -15.77 8.40
N VAL A 3 3.07 -14.99 7.63
CA VAL A 3 1.73 -15.33 7.13
C VAL A 3 1.81 -15.38 5.60
N HIS A 4 1.34 -16.49 5.01
CA HIS A 4 1.39 -16.70 3.57
C HIS A 4 -0.03 -17.00 3.06
N LEU A 5 -0.60 -16.07 2.32
CA LEU A 5 -1.84 -16.28 1.56
C LEU A 5 -1.48 -16.78 0.17
N ASN A 6 -2.20 -17.81 -0.30
CA ASN A 6 -1.97 -18.41 -1.61
C ASN A 6 -3.30 -18.87 -2.20
N ASN A 7 -3.76 -18.18 -3.23
CA ASN A 7 -5.01 -18.49 -3.92
C ASN A 7 -4.99 -17.91 -5.35
N GLY A 8 -5.76 -18.48 -6.24
CA GLY A 8 -6.00 -17.94 -7.59
C GLY A 8 -4.76 -17.68 -8.45
N GLY A 9 -3.66 -18.43 -8.21
CA GLY A 9 -2.41 -18.21 -8.93
C GLY A 9 -1.61 -17.00 -8.43
N CYS A 10 -1.93 -16.48 -7.26
CA CYS A 10 -1.22 -15.37 -6.60
C CYS A 10 -0.82 -15.75 -5.17
N SER A 11 0.29 -15.18 -4.70
CA SER A 11 0.73 -15.26 -3.31
C SER A 11 0.99 -13.88 -2.74
N ILE A 12 0.68 -13.71 -1.46
CA ILE A 12 1.16 -12.59 -0.66
C ILE A 12 1.76 -13.11 0.66
N VAL A 13 2.91 -12.58 1.04
CA VAL A 13 3.64 -12.97 2.23
C VAL A 13 3.84 -11.78 3.15
N PHE A 14 3.31 -11.89 4.36
CA PHE A 14 3.51 -10.92 5.43
C PHE A 14 4.59 -11.43 6.37
N ASN A 15 5.54 -10.56 6.72
CA ASN A 15 6.62 -10.83 7.65
C ASN A 15 6.52 -9.90 8.85
N PHE A 16 6.41 -10.47 10.05
CA PHE A 16 6.41 -9.73 11.29
C PHE A 16 7.84 -9.37 11.69
N VAL A 17 8.10 -8.08 11.86
CA VAL A 17 9.41 -7.53 12.27
C VAL A 17 9.18 -6.65 13.51
N GLY A 18 9.44 -7.24 14.69
CA GLY A 18 9.08 -6.58 15.95
C GLY A 18 7.56 -6.34 16.01
N ASP A 19 7.18 -5.10 16.21
CA ASP A 19 5.78 -4.62 16.28
C ASP A 19 5.31 -4.01 14.95
N THR A 20 5.92 -4.42 13.83
CA THR A 20 5.54 -4.02 12.47
C THR A 20 5.34 -5.21 11.57
N ILE A 21 4.67 -5.01 10.45
CA ILE A 21 4.42 -6.05 9.44
C ILE A 21 4.85 -5.51 8.08
N GLU A 22 5.72 -6.27 7.40
CA GLU A 22 6.17 -6.02 6.03
C GLU A 22 5.44 -6.94 5.06
N ILE A 23 5.18 -6.48 3.83
CA ILE A 23 4.85 -7.37 2.71
C ILE A 23 6.17 -7.79 2.07
N ALA A 24 6.58 -9.04 2.30
CA ALA A 24 7.81 -9.59 1.74
C ALA A 24 7.67 -10.05 0.29
N HIS A 25 6.46 -10.40 -0.13
CA HIS A 25 6.13 -10.81 -1.50
C HIS A 25 4.67 -10.50 -1.79
N TRP A 26 4.41 -10.06 -3.01
CA TRP A 26 3.09 -9.99 -3.64
C TRP A 26 3.26 -10.24 -5.13
N GLY A 27 2.60 -11.27 -5.67
CA GLY A 27 2.69 -11.62 -7.09
C GLY A 27 2.52 -13.10 -7.36
N ALA A 28 3.39 -13.66 -8.23
CA ALA A 28 3.31 -15.06 -8.65
C ALA A 28 3.27 -16.05 -7.46
N PRO A 29 2.57 -17.18 -7.61
CA PRO A 29 2.36 -18.12 -6.52
C PRO A 29 3.68 -18.74 -6.05
N LEU A 30 3.85 -18.82 -4.74
CA LEU A 30 4.99 -19.45 -4.08
C LEU A 30 4.56 -20.79 -3.49
N SER A 31 5.33 -21.85 -3.73
CA SER A 31 5.03 -23.19 -3.20
C SER A 31 5.39 -23.33 -1.72
N LYS A 32 6.47 -22.69 -1.30
CA LYS A 32 6.99 -22.73 0.08
C LYS A 32 7.68 -21.42 0.42
N VAL A 33 7.36 -20.89 1.59
CA VAL A 33 7.99 -19.68 2.14
C VAL A 33 8.59 -20.02 3.50
N THR A 34 9.85 -19.63 3.71
CA THR A 34 10.57 -19.79 4.97
C THR A 34 11.21 -18.49 5.41
N ASN A 35 11.62 -18.39 6.66
CA ASN A 35 12.32 -17.19 7.15
C ASN A 35 13.62 -16.95 6.35
N GLU A 36 14.31 -18.01 5.94
CA GLU A 36 15.53 -17.93 5.12
C GLU A 36 15.23 -17.34 3.75
N SER A 37 14.13 -17.77 3.09
CA SER A 37 13.74 -17.21 1.79
C SER A 37 13.36 -15.72 1.87
N VAL A 38 12.73 -15.29 2.96
CA VAL A 38 12.46 -13.87 3.21
C VAL A 38 13.73 -13.09 3.54
N ALA A 39 14.67 -13.69 4.28
CA ALA A 39 15.95 -13.06 4.62
C ALA A 39 16.80 -12.74 3.37
N ILE A 40 16.76 -13.59 2.34
CA ILE A 40 17.49 -13.39 1.07
C ILE A 40 16.98 -12.14 0.31
N THR A 41 15.71 -11.77 0.48
CA THR A 41 15.14 -10.57 -0.19
C THR A 41 15.56 -9.26 0.48
N LYS A 42 16.15 -9.32 1.70
CA LYS A 42 16.59 -8.13 2.42
C LYS A 42 17.91 -7.63 1.85
N ARG A 43 17.97 -6.36 1.49
CA ARG A 43 19.25 -5.73 1.14
C ARG A 43 20.13 -5.62 2.37
N PRO A 44 21.44 -5.86 2.26
CA PRO A 44 22.39 -5.50 3.30
C PRO A 44 22.34 -4.00 3.55
N ILE A 45 22.39 -3.62 4.82
CA ILE A 45 22.52 -2.21 5.21
C ILE A 45 23.95 -1.78 4.86
N ALA A 46 24.10 -0.71 4.08
CA ALA A 46 25.41 -0.17 3.74
C ALA A 46 26.13 0.33 5.00
N HIS A 47 27.45 0.20 5.02
CA HIS A 47 28.26 0.72 6.12
C HIS A 47 28.08 2.24 6.24
N GLY A 48 27.67 2.69 7.42
CA GLY A 48 27.37 4.11 7.67
C GLY A 48 25.96 4.58 7.34
N ASP A 49 25.11 3.70 6.78
CA ASP A 49 23.71 4.00 6.55
C ASP A 49 22.91 3.71 7.82
N LEU A 50 22.85 4.71 8.69
CA LEU A 50 22.17 4.60 9.99
C LEU A 50 20.65 4.81 9.89
N ASP A 51 20.19 5.41 8.79
CA ASP A 51 18.81 5.82 8.60
C ASP A 51 18.11 4.99 7.51
N VAL A 52 18.19 3.67 7.61
CA VAL A 52 17.51 2.78 6.68
C VAL A 52 16.00 2.92 6.84
N ASN A 53 15.34 3.30 5.75
CA ASN A 53 13.89 3.37 5.71
C ASN A 53 13.30 1.95 5.84
N PRO A 54 12.32 1.72 6.72
CA PRO A 54 11.61 0.45 6.77
C PRO A 54 10.99 0.13 5.41
N ARG A 55 11.08 -1.13 4.97
CA ARG A 55 10.59 -1.51 3.64
C ARG A 55 9.22 -2.12 3.71
N ASN A 56 8.39 -1.78 2.73
CA ASN A 56 7.14 -2.46 2.43
C ASN A 56 6.20 -2.64 3.63
N LEU A 57 6.22 -1.69 4.57
CA LEU A 57 5.32 -1.70 5.71
C LEU A 57 3.86 -1.64 5.25
N ILE A 58 2.99 -2.48 5.83
CA ILE A 58 1.54 -2.38 5.61
C ILE A 58 0.97 -1.11 6.23
N LEU A 59 1.57 -0.64 7.33
CA LEU A 59 1.24 0.61 8.00
C LEU A 59 2.49 1.50 8.07
N ARG A 60 2.48 2.59 7.30
CA ARG A 60 3.62 3.51 7.14
C ARG A 60 3.49 4.65 8.10
N GLU A 61 4.37 4.70 9.08
CA GLU A 61 4.34 5.66 10.18
C GLU A 61 5.69 6.40 10.29
N HIS A 62 5.64 7.72 10.35
CA HIS A 62 6.84 8.55 10.59
C HIS A 62 7.50 8.25 11.93
N SER A 63 6.70 7.90 12.95
CA SER A 63 7.19 7.49 14.28
C SER A 63 8.07 6.23 14.25
N ARG A 64 7.98 5.43 13.17
CA ARG A 64 8.78 4.22 12.95
C ARG A 64 9.89 4.41 11.90
N GLY A 65 10.22 5.66 11.56
CA GLY A 65 11.29 6.00 10.63
C GLY A 65 10.88 5.95 9.16
N TRP A 66 9.59 5.80 8.83
CA TRP A 66 9.14 5.96 7.45
C TRP A 66 9.37 7.39 6.96
N ARG A 67 10.05 7.57 5.84
CA ARG A 67 10.41 8.89 5.27
C ARG A 67 9.57 9.30 4.07
N GLY A 68 8.73 8.41 3.56
CA GLY A 68 7.81 8.66 2.46
C GLY A 68 6.42 9.10 2.94
N HIS A 69 5.44 8.96 2.07
CA HIS A 69 4.05 9.31 2.38
C HIS A 69 3.46 8.32 3.41
N PRO A 70 2.87 8.80 4.51
CA PRO A 70 2.33 7.93 5.56
C PRO A 70 1.02 7.26 5.13
N ALA A 71 0.64 6.18 5.79
CA ALA A 71 -0.63 5.51 5.56
C ALA A 71 -1.82 6.26 6.15
N LEU A 72 -1.60 6.97 7.26
CA LEU A 72 -2.63 7.73 7.95
C LEU A 72 -2.17 9.16 8.19
N ARG A 73 -3.06 10.11 7.90
CA ARG A 73 -2.93 11.52 8.29
C ARG A 73 -4.18 11.95 9.02
N GLY A 74 -3.97 12.68 10.08
CA GLY A 74 -5.07 13.20 10.88
C GLY A 74 -4.57 13.84 12.16
N HIS A 75 -5.46 14.39 12.94
CA HIS A 75 -5.12 15.07 14.16
C HIS A 75 -6.31 15.21 15.12
N ARG A 76 -5.99 15.46 16.36
CA ARG A 76 -6.95 15.83 17.39
C ARG A 76 -6.69 17.29 17.79
N ARG A 77 -7.41 18.23 17.16
CA ARG A 77 -7.25 19.69 17.37
C ARG A 77 -5.79 20.15 17.24
N GLY A 78 -5.09 19.69 16.18
CA GLY A 78 -3.69 19.99 15.92
C GLY A 78 -2.68 19.20 16.76
N LYS A 79 -3.12 18.23 17.55
CA LYS A 79 -2.29 17.28 18.32
C LYS A 79 -2.43 15.87 17.76
N SER A 80 -1.54 14.96 18.16
CA SER A 80 -1.53 13.55 17.72
C SER A 80 -1.44 13.41 16.19
N VAL A 81 -0.57 14.21 15.58
CA VAL A 81 -0.31 14.21 14.13
C VAL A 81 0.64 13.09 13.68
N SER A 82 1.38 12.51 14.62
CA SER A 82 2.27 11.37 14.39
C SER A 82 1.76 10.18 15.18
N ASN A 83 1.22 9.21 14.48
CA ASN A 83 0.68 7.99 15.09
C ASN A 83 1.79 6.99 15.38
N HIS A 84 1.55 6.12 16.37
CA HIS A 84 2.40 4.99 16.71
C HIS A 84 1.55 3.79 17.11
N PHE A 85 1.16 3.01 16.13
CA PHE A 85 0.30 1.85 16.33
C PHE A 85 1.10 0.61 16.74
N SER A 86 0.57 -0.12 17.72
CA SER A 86 1.05 -1.44 18.14
C SER A 86 0.08 -2.52 17.74
N ILE A 87 0.59 -3.71 17.40
CA ILE A 87 -0.23 -4.87 17.06
C ILE A 87 -0.97 -5.36 18.31
N VAL A 88 -2.30 -5.42 18.26
CA VAL A 88 -3.15 -5.95 19.34
C VAL A 88 -3.44 -7.43 19.13
N LYS A 89 -3.88 -7.79 17.93
CA LYS A 89 -4.18 -9.16 17.52
C LYS A 89 -4.12 -9.32 16.02
N HIS A 90 -4.01 -10.56 15.59
CA HIS A 90 -4.10 -10.93 14.18
C HIS A 90 -4.70 -12.31 14.02
N GLU A 91 -5.32 -12.53 12.87
CA GLU A 91 -5.89 -13.81 12.47
C GLU A 91 -5.55 -14.06 11.00
N ALA A 92 -5.23 -15.31 10.66
CA ALA A 92 -4.90 -15.69 9.29
C ALA A 92 -5.51 -17.03 8.91
N THR A 93 -5.97 -17.11 7.67
CA THR A 93 -6.37 -18.36 7.01
C THR A 93 -5.46 -18.61 5.80
N LYS A 94 -5.84 -19.51 4.91
CA LYS A 94 -5.13 -19.76 3.67
C LYS A 94 -5.20 -18.56 2.70
N ASP A 95 -6.27 -17.80 2.74
CA ASP A 95 -6.64 -16.76 1.75
C ASP A 95 -7.03 -15.43 2.39
N SER A 96 -6.99 -15.32 3.71
CA SER A 96 -7.28 -14.07 4.42
C SER A 96 -6.27 -13.80 5.54
N PHE A 97 -6.04 -12.51 5.80
CA PHE A 97 -5.25 -12.04 6.91
C PHE A 97 -5.87 -10.76 7.48
N ALA A 98 -6.20 -10.78 8.76
CA ALA A 98 -6.74 -9.64 9.48
C ALA A 98 -5.78 -9.23 10.60
N VAL A 99 -5.54 -7.96 10.78
CA VAL A 99 -4.72 -7.43 11.85
C VAL A 99 -5.35 -6.19 12.47
N GLN A 100 -5.36 -6.16 13.80
CA GLN A 100 -5.81 -5.03 14.60
C GLN A 100 -4.61 -4.34 15.25
N PHE A 101 -4.58 -3.03 15.11
CA PHE A 101 -3.63 -2.14 15.75
C PHE A 101 -4.33 -1.19 16.70
N ALA A 102 -3.58 -0.68 17.69
CA ALA A 102 -4.02 0.40 18.55
C ALA A 102 -2.92 1.42 18.78
N ASP A 103 -3.28 2.69 18.74
CA ASP A 103 -2.47 3.80 19.23
C ASP A 103 -3.15 4.36 20.49
N GLN A 104 -2.64 3.96 21.66
CA GLN A 104 -3.21 4.34 22.95
C GLN A 104 -3.11 5.85 23.20
N LEU A 105 -2.03 6.49 22.71
CA LEU A 105 -1.82 7.91 22.91
C LEU A 105 -2.76 8.77 22.06
N ALA A 106 -2.95 8.38 20.81
CA ALA A 106 -3.90 9.03 19.90
C ALA A 106 -5.36 8.60 20.18
N GLY A 107 -5.56 7.49 20.90
CA GLY A 107 -6.88 6.92 21.15
C GLY A 107 -7.56 6.40 19.89
N LEU A 108 -6.80 5.64 19.09
CA LEU A 108 -7.26 5.09 17.83
C LEU A 108 -7.08 3.57 17.78
N GLU A 109 -8.06 2.90 17.17
CA GLU A 109 -7.96 1.51 16.74
C GLU A 109 -8.00 1.46 15.20
N LEU A 110 -7.13 0.64 14.60
CA LEU A 110 -7.08 0.43 13.16
C LEU A 110 -7.14 -1.06 12.86
N ASN A 111 -8.10 -1.48 12.03
CA ASN A 111 -8.14 -2.83 11.49
C ASN A 111 -7.76 -2.78 10.01
N ILE A 112 -6.94 -3.72 9.56
CA ILE A 112 -6.60 -3.92 8.16
C ILE A 112 -6.90 -5.39 7.81
N ASP A 113 -7.78 -5.58 6.83
CA ASP A 113 -8.23 -6.88 6.36
C ASP A 113 -7.74 -7.12 4.92
N TYR A 114 -7.08 -8.24 4.72
CA TYR A 114 -6.60 -8.71 3.41
C TYR A 114 -7.36 -9.97 3.02
N GLN A 115 -7.91 -9.97 1.81
CA GLN A 115 -8.60 -11.13 1.24
C GLN A 115 -8.07 -11.41 -0.15
N LEU A 116 -7.54 -12.62 -0.38
CA LEU A 116 -7.09 -13.10 -1.68
C LEU A 116 -8.12 -14.06 -2.26
N ASP A 117 -8.78 -13.68 -3.34
CA ASP A 117 -9.85 -14.47 -3.93
C ASP A 117 -9.33 -15.60 -4.83
N GLN A 118 -10.28 -16.43 -5.33
CA GLN A 118 -9.98 -17.55 -6.20
C GLN A 118 -9.44 -17.15 -7.59
N HIS A 119 -9.48 -15.88 -7.95
CA HIS A 119 -8.97 -15.34 -9.20
C HIS A 119 -7.63 -14.62 -9.02
N GLY A 120 -7.08 -14.61 -7.80
CA GLY A 120 -5.82 -13.95 -7.46
C GLY A 120 -5.97 -12.44 -7.24
N ILE A 121 -7.18 -11.94 -7.06
CA ILE A 121 -7.42 -10.53 -6.72
C ILE A 121 -7.27 -10.34 -5.22
N LEU A 122 -6.39 -9.42 -4.83
CA LEU A 122 -6.19 -9.01 -3.45
C LEU A 122 -7.09 -7.81 -3.13
N THR A 123 -8.00 -7.99 -2.19
CA THR A 123 -8.77 -6.89 -1.59
C THR A 123 -8.14 -6.49 -0.26
N VAL A 124 -7.97 -5.20 -0.04
CA VAL A 124 -7.47 -4.63 1.22
C VAL A 124 -8.49 -3.63 1.72
N GLN A 125 -8.94 -3.78 2.97
CA GLN A 125 -9.86 -2.88 3.62
C GLN A 125 -9.30 -2.40 4.96
N SER A 126 -9.25 -1.08 5.15
CA SER A 126 -8.85 -0.47 6.42
C SER A 126 -10.04 0.20 7.09
N THR A 127 -10.16 -0.01 8.40
CA THR A 127 -11.20 0.61 9.23
C THR A 127 -10.56 1.26 10.44
N ILE A 128 -10.74 2.57 10.59
CA ILE A 128 -10.25 3.32 11.75
C ILE A 128 -11.41 3.67 12.69
N LYS A 129 -11.15 3.56 13.98
CA LYS A 129 -12.10 3.89 15.04
C LYS A 129 -11.45 4.82 16.07
N ASN A 130 -12.11 5.93 16.33
CA ASN A 130 -11.78 6.80 17.45
C ASN A 130 -12.35 6.21 18.75
N VAL A 131 -11.47 5.86 19.69
CA VAL A 131 -11.85 5.27 20.99
C VAL A 131 -11.57 6.20 22.17
N ALA A 132 -11.00 7.39 21.93
CA ALA A 132 -10.83 8.42 22.95
C ALA A 132 -11.96 9.45 22.89
N GLU A 133 -12.05 10.28 23.95
CA GLU A 133 -12.98 11.39 23.99
C GLU A 133 -12.64 12.48 22.97
N GLY A 134 -13.68 13.11 22.44
CA GLY A 134 -13.60 14.20 21.47
C GLY A 134 -13.32 13.71 20.04
N ASP A 135 -13.37 14.64 19.10
CA ASP A 135 -13.26 14.36 17.69
C ASP A 135 -11.80 14.12 17.28
N TYR A 136 -11.58 13.15 16.40
CA TYR A 136 -10.36 12.99 15.63
C TYR A 136 -10.64 13.38 14.17
N GLN A 137 -9.92 14.37 13.67
CA GLN A 137 -10.01 14.79 12.28
C GLN A 137 -9.15 13.85 11.44
N LEU A 138 -9.80 12.91 10.76
CA LEU A 138 -9.16 12.08 9.76
C LEU A 138 -9.03 12.89 8.47
N GLU A 139 -7.80 13.01 7.97
CA GLU A 139 -7.50 13.70 6.71
C GLU A 139 -7.26 12.70 5.58
N GLN A 140 -6.68 11.52 5.92
CA GLN A 140 -6.34 10.51 4.93
C GLN A 140 -6.14 9.14 5.57
N LEU A 141 -6.61 8.09 4.89
CA LEU A 141 -6.30 6.70 5.22
C LEU A 141 -6.02 5.92 3.93
N LEU A 142 -4.80 5.43 3.78
CA LEU A 142 -4.31 4.78 2.57
C LEU A 142 -3.87 3.34 2.83
N ASN A 143 -4.17 2.48 1.87
CA ASN A 143 -3.59 1.15 1.76
C ASN A 143 -2.42 1.18 0.77
N TRP A 144 -1.33 0.50 1.11
CA TRP A 144 -0.11 0.47 0.31
C TRP A 144 0.32 -0.97 0.01
N LEU A 145 0.77 -1.18 -1.23
CA LEU A 145 1.37 -2.43 -1.69
C LEU A 145 2.76 -2.16 -2.28
N PRO A 146 3.73 -3.04 -2.07
CA PRO A 146 5.04 -2.88 -2.70
C PRO A 146 4.94 -3.13 -4.19
N LEU A 147 5.74 -2.41 -4.96
CA LEU A 147 6.01 -2.70 -6.36
C LEU A 147 7.43 -3.27 -6.50
N PRO A 148 7.64 -4.20 -7.43
CA PRO A 148 8.96 -4.74 -7.67
C PRO A 148 9.85 -3.75 -8.44
N PRO A 149 11.19 -3.91 -8.37
CA PRO A 149 12.14 -2.98 -8.99
C PRO A 149 11.99 -2.82 -10.50
N GLN A 150 11.40 -3.81 -11.19
CA GLN A 150 11.16 -3.77 -12.63
C GLN A 150 9.91 -2.96 -13.04
N ALA A 151 9.15 -2.41 -12.09
CA ALA A 151 8.09 -1.45 -12.41
C ALA A 151 8.72 -0.10 -12.76
N ASP A 152 8.66 0.26 -14.04
CA ASP A 152 9.39 1.40 -14.61
C ASP A 152 8.48 2.55 -15.01
N GLU A 153 7.22 2.26 -15.36
CA GLU A 153 6.28 3.20 -15.93
C GLU A 153 4.92 3.14 -15.25
N VAL A 154 4.23 4.25 -15.27
CA VAL A 154 2.82 4.35 -14.91
C VAL A 154 2.00 4.35 -16.19
N LEU A 155 0.95 3.54 -16.23
CA LEU A 155 -0.16 3.68 -17.16
C LEU A 155 -1.35 4.27 -16.40
N ASP A 156 -1.81 5.39 -16.88
CA ASP A 156 -2.91 6.16 -16.31
C ASP A 156 -3.87 6.56 -17.42
N PHE A 157 -5.05 7.00 -17.03
CA PHE A 157 -6.12 7.40 -17.96
C PHE A 157 -6.66 8.77 -17.58
N PHE A 158 -6.92 9.57 -18.58
CA PHE A 158 -7.57 10.87 -18.44
C PHE A 158 -8.60 11.05 -19.55
N GLY A 159 -9.34 12.12 -19.50
CA GLY A 159 -10.28 12.43 -20.57
C GLY A 159 -11.39 13.35 -20.16
N HIS A 160 -12.34 13.51 -21.06
CA HIS A 160 -13.57 14.26 -20.87
C HIS A 160 -14.68 13.60 -21.73
N HIS A 161 -15.88 14.12 -21.68
CA HIS A 161 -16.97 13.67 -22.52
C HIS A 161 -16.58 13.65 -24.00
N CYS A 162 -16.86 12.56 -24.70
CA CYS A 162 -16.45 12.23 -26.07
C CYS A 162 -14.93 11.98 -26.28
N LYS A 163 -14.13 12.01 -25.22
CA LYS A 163 -12.71 11.62 -25.21
C LYS A 163 -12.36 10.95 -23.89
N GLU A 164 -13.12 9.93 -23.55
CA GLU A 164 -12.97 9.22 -22.29
C GLU A 164 -11.77 8.28 -22.33
N ARG A 165 -11.15 8.08 -21.17
CA ARG A 165 -10.12 7.07 -20.91
C ARG A 165 -8.97 7.08 -21.91
N GLN A 166 -8.44 8.25 -22.19
CA GLN A 166 -7.24 8.37 -23.01
C GLN A 166 -6.03 7.86 -22.22
N PRO A 167 -5.35 6.81 -22.69
CA PRO A 167 -4.21 6.26 -21.99
C PRO A 167 -2.99 7.19 -22.10
N GLN A 168 -2.26 7.32 -21.02
CA GLN A 168 -0.92 7.93 -21.01
C GLN A 168 0.06 7.05 -20.26
N ARG A 169 1.29 6.99 -20.76
CA ARG A 169 2.40 6.29 -20.11
C ARG A 169 3.52 7.28 -19.84
N TYR A 170 4.10 7.19 -18.66
CA TYR A 170 5.22 8.03 -18.24
C TYR A 170 6.10 7.28 -17.24
N PRO A 171 7.40 7.61 -17.17
CA PRO A 171 8.33 6.91 -16.29
C PRO A 171 8.02 7.18 -14.81
N ILE A 172 8.25 6.18 -13.97
CA ILE A 172 8.26 6.33 -12.51
C ILE A 172 9.56 7.04 -12.11
N THR A 173 9.44 8.22 -11.53
CA THR A 173 10.56 9.01 -11.01
C THR A 173 10.59 8.99 -9.49
N ASN A 174 11.72 9.38 -8.89
CA ASN A 174 11.80 9.54 -7.44
C ASN A 174 10.79 10.60 -6.97
N GLY A 175 10.14 10.31 -5.86
CA GLY A 175 9.08 11.12 -5.27
C GLY A 175 7.71 10.47 -5.38
N LEU A 176 6.68 11.28 -5.20
CA LEU A 176 5.29 10.87 -5.17
C LEU A 176 4.58 11.28 -6.46
N THR A 177 4.07 10.31 -7.20
CA THR A 177 3.13 10.53 -8.30
C THR A 177 1.72 10.34 -7.78
N THR A 178 0.88 11.36 -7.94
CA THR A 178 -0.49 11.38 -7.40
C THR A 178 -1.51 11.54 -8.50
N ARG A 179 -2.59 10.77 -8.40
CA ARG A 179 -3.86 11.00 -9.12
C ARG A 179 -4.97 11.09 -8.10
N GLU A 180 -5.74 12.15 -8.18
CA GLU A 180 -6.79 12.44 -7.20
C GLU A 180 -8.05 12.94 -7.88
N GLY A 181 -9.20 12.62 -7.30
CA GLY A 181 -10.51 13.10 -7.73
C GLY A 181 -11.31 13.57 -6.52
N PHE A 182 -11.70 14.86 -6.54
CA PHE A 182 -12.42 15.53 -5.45
C PHE A 182 -13.81 16.04 -5.87
N GLU A 183 -14.38 15.49 -6.93
CA GLU A 183 -15.72 15.88 -7.40
C GLU A 183 -16.87 15.08 -6.78
N GLY A 184 -16.59 14.31 -5.73
CA GLY A 184 -17.56 13.42 -5.08
C GLY A 184 -17.89 12.16 -5.89
N ARG A 185 -17.22 11.94 -7.00
CA ARG A 185 -17.36 10.76 -7.88
C ARG A 185 -16.15 10.61 -8.79
N SER A 186 -15.92 9.41 -9.27
CA SER A 186 -15.00 9.19 -10.39
C SER A 186 -15.60 9.76 -11.68
N GLY A 187 -14.77 10.44 -12.48
CA GLY A 187 -15.16 11.09 -13.73
C GLY A 187 -14.42 10.53 -14.95
N HIS A 188 -14.53 11.25 -16.07
CA HIS A 188 -13.76 10.93 -17.28
C HIS A 188 -12.31 11.41 -17.19
N ASP A 189 -12.05 12.40 -16.40
CA ASP A 189 -10.76 13.04 -16.12
C ASP A 189 -9.93 12.31 -15.08
N PHE A 190 -10.59 11.49 -14.25
CA PHE A 190 -9.98 10.69 -13.19
C PHE A 190 -10.56 9.28 -13.16
N THR A 191 -9.71 8.29 -13.28
CA THR A 191 -10.07 6.88 -13.10
C THR A 191 -9.60 6.38 -11.72
N ILE A 192 -10.40 5.50 -11.10
CA ILE A 192 -10.06 4.91 -9.79
C ILE A 192 -8.87 3.96 -9.83
N THR A 193 -8.32 3.71 -11.01
CA THR A 193 -7.26 2.71 -11.24
C THR A 193 -5.97 3.39 -11.68
N GLN A 194 -4.86 2.97 -11.09
CA GLN A 194 -3.50 3.30 -11.50
C GLN A 194 -2.72 1.99 -11.72
N ILE A 195 -1.91 1.93 -12.76
CA ILE A 195 -1.21 0.71 -13.17
C ILE A 195 0.27 1.01 -13.29
N ALA A 196 1.11 0.25 -12.57
CA ALA A 196 2.54 0.23 -12.79
C ALA A 196 2.89 -0.86 -13.81
N LEU A 197 3.82 -0.56 -14.70
CA LEU A 197 4.21 -1.44 -15.80
C LEU A 197 5.72 -1.65 -15.82
N ASN A 198 6.15 -2.82 -16.25
CA ASN A 198 7.49 -3.00 -16.80
C ASN A 198 7.58 -2.24 -18.13
N LYS A 199 8.73 -1.60 -18.41
CA LYS A 199 8.95 -0.78 -19.62
C LYS A 199 8.68 -1.54 -20.94
N SER A 200 8.94 -2.84 -20.97
CA SER A 200 8.71 -3.69 -22.16
C SER A 200 7.24 -4.09 -22.34
N THR A 201 6.35 -3.79 -21.38
CA THR A 201 4.94 -4.19 -21.42
C THR A 201 4.21 -3.57 -22.61
N ASN A 202 3.52 -4.42 -23.35
CA ASN A 202 2.69 -4.07 -24.50
C ASN A 202 1.41 -4.93 -24.50
N PHE A 203 0.59 -4.85 -25.54
CA PHE A 203 -0.68 -5.59 -25.64
C PHE A 203 -0.52 -7.12 -25.79
N HIS A 204 0.67 -7.63 -25.97
CA HIS A 204 0.92 -9.07 -26.18
C HIS A 204 1.71 -9.71 -25.05
N SER A 205 2.52 -8.93 -24.34
CA SER A 205 3.40 -9.45 -23.28
C SER A 205 3.82 -8.36 -22.32
N GLY A 206 4.25 -8.76 -21.13
CA GLY A 206 4.81 -7.88 -20.11
C GLY A 206 4.25 -8.18 -18.72
N GLU A 207 4.58 -7.30 -17.79
CA GLU A 207 4.13 -7.35 -16.40
C GLU A 207 3.44 -6.05 -16.03
N ALA A 208 2.34 -6.16 -15.30
CA ALA A 208 1.56 -5.03 -14.84
C ALA A 208 1.04 -5.27 -13.41
N TRP A 209 1.09 -4.23 -12.60
CA TRP A 209 0.57 -4.21 -11.23
C TRP A 209 -0.50 -3.14 -11.14
N SER A 210 -1.73 -3.56 -10.98
CA SER A 210 -2.88 -2.65 -10.95
C SER A 210 -3.38 -2.46 -9.53
N PHE A 211 -3.69 -1.22 -9.19
CA PHE A 211 -4.34 -0.84 -7.95
C PHE A 211 -5.59 -0.01 -8.28
N ALA A 212 -6.68 -0.31 -7.60
CA ALA A 212 -7.93 0.44 -7.75
C ALA A 212 -8.54 0.72 -6.37
N VAL A 213 -8.92 1.98 -6.13
CA VAL A 213 -9.71 2.34 -4.95
C VAL A 213 -11.17 2.01 -5.25
N ALA A 214 -11.72 1.00 -4.58
CA ALA A 214 -13.11 0.56 -4.77
C ALA A 214 -14.10 1.44 -3.99
N TRP A 215 -14.02 2.74 -4.23
CA TRP A 215 -14.85 3.76 -3.62
C TRP A 215 -15.39 4.71 -4.69
N SER A 216 -16.65 5.10 -4.59
CA SER A 216 -17.32 5.95 -5.58
C SER A 216 -17.21 7.46 -5.30
N GLY A 217 -16.70 7.83 -4.13
CA GLY A 217 -16.53 9.22 -3.71
C GLY A 217 -15.16 9.80 -4.09
N ASN A 218 -14.71 10.77 -3.31
CA ASN A 218 -13.36 11.31 -3.43
C ASN A 218 -12.34 10.22 -3.15
N ASN A 219 -11.28 10.17 -3.92
CA ASN A 219 -10.21 9.22 -3.67
C ASN A 219 -8.88 9.68 -4.25
N ILE A 220 -7.82 9.06 -3.77
CA ILE A 220 -6.44 9.36 -4.15
C ILE A 220 -5.74 8.05 -4.47
N ASN A 221 -4.99 8.04 -5.57
CA ASN A 221 -4.05 6.98 -5.94
C ASN A 221 -2.63 7.54 -5.98
N HIS A 222 -1.69 6.77 -5.47
CA HIS A 222 -0.27 7.13 -5.40
C HIS A 222 0.63 6.03 -5.95
N ILE A 223 1.70 6.45 -6.62
CA ILE A 223 2.92 5.64 -6.80
C ILE A 223 4.06 6.43 -6.19
N GLU A 224 4.80 5.82 -5.27
CA GLU A 224 5.91 6.45 -4.57
C GLU A 224 7.20 5.66 -4.78
N LYS A 225 8.25 6.36 -5.21
CA LYS A 225 9.60 5.83 -5.31
C LYS A 225 10.54 6.66 -4.44
N LEU A 226 11.12 6.01 -3.44
CA LEU A 226 12.12 6.64 -2.57
C LEU A 226 13.54 6.39 -3.10
N VAL A 227 14.49 7.17 -2.63
CA VAL A 227 15.90 7.11 -3.07
C VAL A 227 16.60 5.79 -2.74
N ASP A 228 16.05 4.99 -1.84
CA ASP A 228 16.52 3.66 -1.48
C ASP A 228 15.86 2.53 -2.30
N ASP A 229 15.28 2.87 -3.48
CA ASP A 229 14.51 1.98 -4.35
C ASP A 229 13.28 1.34 -3.69
N ASN A 230 12.78 1.93 -2.63
CA ASN A 230 11.49 1.55 -2.06
C ASN A 230 10.39 2.07 -2.99
N LEU A 231 9.78 1.16 -3.74
CA LEU A 231 8.77 1.47 -4.74
C LEU A 231 7.43 0.85 -4.33
N SER A 232 6.37 1.62 -4.45
CA SER A 232 5.05 1.20 -3.97
C SER A 232 3.92 1.90 -4.68
N ILE A 233 2.76 1.24 -4.65
CA ILE A 233 1.48 1.75 -5.14
C ILE A 233 0.48 1.72 -3.99
N GLY A 234 -0.38 2.70 -3.92
CA GLY A 234 -1.40 2.74 -2.87
C GLY A 234 -2.48 3.76 -3.17
N GLY A 235 -3.48 3.77 -2.32
CA GLY A 235 -4.57 4.73 -2.42
C GLY A 235 -5.60 4.55 -1.32
N GLY A 236 -6.55 5.45 -1.32
CA GLY A 236 -7.64 5.51 -0.35
C GLY A 236 -8.42 6.81 -0.45
N GLU A 237 -8.91 7.22 0.67
CA GLU A 237 -9.71 8.43 0.88
C GLU A 237 -8.99 9.38 1.82
#